data_d10d5b80902b6ac57a8812ee2a1fd3f2
#
_entry.id   d10d5b80902b6ac57a8812ee2a1fd3f2
#
_cell.length_a   1.000
_cell.length_b   1.000
_cell.length_c   1.000
_cell.angle_alpha   90.00
_cell.angle_beta   90.00
_cell.angle_gamma   90.00
#
_symmetry.space_group_name_H-M   'P 1'
#
loop_
_entity.id
_entity.type
_entity.pdbx_description
1 polymer ?
#
loop_
_entity_poly.entity_id
_entity_poly.type
_entity_poly.pdbx_seq_one_letter_code
_entity_poly.pdbx_strand_id
1 'polypeptide(L)' 'MAAKTAARVEWQQIPRTRAYELVIRQIEQQITAGALKVGDQLPAERHLASMLGVSRAAVREAMRAMEAQGVVRSGVG' A
#
# COMPACT_ATOMS: atom_id res chain seq x y z
N MET A 1 -0.63 29.74 28.03
CA MET A 1 -2.01 29.29 28.19
C MET A 1 -2.28 28.11 27.28
N ALA A 2 -2.85 27.08 27.81
CA ALA A 2 -3.17 25.91 27.00
C ALA A 2 -4.19 26.27 25.93
N ALA A 3 -3.95 25.79 24.72
CA ALA A 3 -4.91 25.96 23.65
C ALA A 3 -6.22 25.27 24.02
N LYS A 4 -7.30 25.93 23.67
CA LYS A 4 -8.62 25.39 23.94
C LYS A 4 -8.84 24.19 23.05
N THR A 5 -8.91 23.02 23.64
CA THR A 5 -9.19 21.82 22.86
C THR A 5 -10.67 21.79 22.49
N ALA A 6 -10.95 21.49 21.25
CA ALA A 6 -12.33 21.34 20.79
C ALA A 6 -12.89 20.01 21.27
N ALA A 7 -13.21 19.95 22.59
CA ALA A 7 -13.58 18.70 23.24
C ALA A 7 -14.90 18.11 22.76
N ARG A 8 -15.74 18.92 22.12
CA ARG A 8 -17.03 18.48 21.62
C ARG A 8 -17.01 17.97 20.20
N VAL A 9 -15.89 18.15 19.54
CA VAL A 9 -15.73 17.65 18.18
C VAL A 9 -15.41 16.17 18.24
N GLU A 10 -16.18 15.40 17.54
CA GLU A 10 -15.91 13.97 17.41
C GLU A 10 -15.01 13.76 16.22
N TRP A 11 -13.80 13.31 16.49
CA TRP A 11 -12.86 13.01 15.45
C TRP A 11 -13.02 11.58 15.00
N GLN A 12 -13.17 11.40 13.70
CA GLN A 12 -13.26 10.07 13.11
C GLN A 12 -11.88 9.63 12.68
N GLN A 13 -11.56 8.39 12.95
CA GLN A 13 -10.33 7.82 12.43
C GLN A 13 -10.43 7.69 10.91
N ILE A 14 -9.41 8.14 10.23
CA ILE A 14 -9.33 7.98 8.79
C ILE A 14 -8.68 6.62 8.52
N PRO A 15 -9.36 5.72 7.81
CA PRO A 15 -8.78 4.41 7.52
C PRO A 15 -7.49 4.55 6.72
N ARG A 16 -6.40 4.10 7.29
CA ARG A 16 -5.10 4.09 6.60
C ARG A 16 -5.02 2.96 5.58
N THR A 17 -5.90 2.00 5.72
CA THR A 17 -5.85 0.74 4.99
C THR A 17 -6.35 0.84 3.57
N ARG A 18 -7.06 1.93 3.22
CA ARG A 18 -7.68 2.01 1.90
C ARG A 18 -6.66 2.01 0.77
N ALA A 19 -5.63 2.84 0.86
CA ALA A 19 -4.60 2.88 -0.16
C ALA A 19 -3.85 1.56 -0.22
N TYR A 20 -3.52 1.00 0.91
CA TYR A 20 -2.88 -0.29 1.03
C TYR A 20 -3.71 -1.40 0.35
N GLU A 21 -5.01 -1.44 0.62
CA GLU A 21 -5.91 -2.42 0.03
C GLU A 21 -6.01 -2.26 -1.48
N LEU A 22 -6.05 -1.02 -1.96
CA LEU A 22 -6.12 -0.75 -3.38
C LEU A 22 -4.84 -1.13 -4.11
N VAL A 23 -3.70 -0.96 -3.46
CA VAL A 23 -2.42 -1.42 -4.02
C VAL A 23 -2.42 -2.94 -4.15
N ILE A 24 -2.84 -3.66 -3.11
CA ILE A 24 -2.94 -5.11 -3.16
C ILE A 24 -3.87 -5.54 -4.31
N ARG A 25 -5.01 -4.89 -4.42
CA ARG A 25 -5.98 -5.21 -5.47
C ARG A 25 -5.39 -5.03 -6.86
N GLN A 26 -4.63 -3.97 -7.08
CA GLN A 26 -3.98 -3.76 -8.36
C GLN A 26 -2.94 -4.83 -8.67
N ILE A 27 -2.17 -5.23 -7.68
CA ILE A 27 -1.19 -6.30 -7.85
C ILE A 27 -1.90 -7.61 -8.21
N GLU A 28 -2.98 -7.92 -7.50
CA GLU A 28 -3.77 -9.11 -7.78
C GLU A 28 -4.37 -9.09 -9.18
N GLN A 29 -4.84 -7.94 -9.64
CA GLN A 29 -5.36 -7.79 -10.97
C GLN A 29 -4.30 -8.05 -12.04
N GLN A 30 -3.07 -7.61 -11.80
CA GLN A 30 -1.98 -7.85 -12.73
C GLN A 30 -1.61 -9.33 -12.80
N ILE A 31 -1.70 -10.01 -11.67
CA ILE A 31 -1.46 -11.45 -11.63
C ILE A 31 -2.58 -12.19 -12.38
N THR A 32 -3.83 -11.81 -12.14
CA THR A 32 -4.97 -12.40 -12.83
C THR A 32 -4.90 -12.18 -14.33
N ALA A 33 -4.45 -11.00 -14.75
CA ALA A 33 -4.29 -10.68 -16.16
C ALA A 33 -3.08 -11.35 -16.82
N GLY A 34 -2.22 -11.98 -16.03
CA GLY A 34 -1.01 -12.64 -16.54
C GLY A 34 0.17 -11.72 -16.77
N ALA A 35 0.04 -10.43 -16.46
CA ALA A 35 1.15 -9.48 -16.59
C ALA A 35 2.21 -9.67 -15.50
N LEU A 36 1.78 -10.14 -14.34
CA LEU A 36 2.65 -10.55 -13.24
C LEU A 36 2.40 -12.02 -12.94
N LYS A 37 3.45 -12.74 -12.61
CA LYS A 37 3.34 -14.13 -12.17
C LYS A 37 3.64 -14.23 -10.69
N VAL A 38 3.08 -15.21 -10.04
CA VAL A 38 3.37 -15.49 -8.63
C VAL A 38 4.89 -15.68 -8.48
N GLY A 39 5.47 -14.96 -7.53
CA GLY A 39 6.90 -14.98 -7.29
C GLY A 39 7.70 -13.94 -8.06
N ASP A 40 7.06 -13.21 -8.96
CA ASP A 40 7.75 -12.14 -9.69
C ASP A 40 8.17 -11.02 -8.75
N GLN A 41 9.26 -10.35 -9.12
CA GLN A 41 9.76 -9.21 -8.39
C GLN A 41 8.99 -7.96 -8.80
N LEU A 42 8.51 -7.22 -7.80
CA LEU A 42 7.84 -5.94 -8.02
C LEU A 42 8.87 -4.82 -8.23
N PRO A 43 8.46 -3.72 -8.86
CA PRO A 43 9.30 -2.53 -8.90
C PRO A 43 9.66 -2.06 -7.50
N ALA A 44 10.71 -1.25 -7.38
CA ALA A 44 11.08 -0.66 -6.11
C ALA A 44 9.91 0.13 -5.52
N GLU A 45 9.80 0.12 -4.20
CA GLU A 45 8.74 0.79 -3.46
C GLU A 45 8.49 2.22 -3.94
N ARG A 46 9.57 3.00 -4.06
CA ARG A 46 9.49 4.39 -4.49
C ARG A 46 8.88 4.53 -5.88
N HIS A 47 9.31 3.67 -6.78
CA HIS A 47 8.87 3.70 -8.17
C HIS A 47 7.40 3.31 -8.28
N LEU A 48 7.01 2.26 -7.58
CA LEU A 48 5.62 1.79 -7.58
C LEU A 48 4.69 2.82 -6.96
N ALA A 49 5.12 3.45 -5.85
CA ALA A 49 4.34 4.51 -5.21
C ALA A 49 4.10 5.67 -6.17
N SER A 50 5.12 6.07 -6.92
CA SER A 50 5.00 7.13 -7.92
C SER A 50 4.01 6.77 -9.01
N MET A 51 4.11 5.54 -9.54
CA MET A 51 3.22 5.10 -10.61
C MET A 51 1.77 5.01 -10.16
N LEU A 52 1.54 4.59 -8.92
CA LEU A 52 0.19 4.42 -8.40
C LEU A 52 -0.38 5.67 -7.76
N GLY A 53 0.44 6.70 -7.53
CA GLY A 53 -0.02 7.93 -6.92
C GLY A 53 -0.41 7.76 -5.46
N VAL A 54 0.29 6.90 -4.73
CA VAL A 54 0.03 6.64 -3.31
C VAL A 54 1.28 6.84 -2.50
N SER A 55 1.16 6.80 -1.17
CA SER A 55 2.31 6.95 -0.29
C SER A 55 3.21 5.72 -0.37
N ARG A 56 4.51 5.95 -0.13
CA ARG A 56 5.47 4.84 -0.05
C ARG A 56 5.13 3.88 1.07
N ALA A 57 4.59 4.41 2.18
CA ALA A 57 4.20 3.57 3.31
C ALA A 57 3.10 2.59 2.93
N ALA A 58 2.09 3.05 2.17
CA ALA A 58 1.02 2.18 1.72
C ALA A 58 1.54 1.07 0.80
N VAL A 59 2.45 1.43 -0.11
CA VAL A 59 3.09 0.45 -1.00
C VAL A 59 3.92 -0.55 -0.18
N ARG A 60 4.69 -0.06 0.77
CA ARG A 60 5.52 -0.93 1.62
C ARG A 60 4.69 -1.96 2.36
N GLU A 61 3.59 -1.52 2.96
CA GLU A 61 2.70 -2.41 3.69
C GLU A 61 2.07 -3.45 2.77
N ALA A 62 1.64 -3.02 1.59
CA ALA A 62 1.08 -3.93 0.60
C ALA A 62 2.11 -4.96 0.14
N MET A 63 3.32 -4.52 -0.14
CA MET A 63 4.39 -5.41 -0.59
C MET A 63 4.74 -6.43 0.50
N ARG A 64 4.82 -5.99 1.76
CA ARG A 64 5.10 -6.90 2.87
C ARG A 64 4.01 -7.96 3.03
N ALA A 65 2.75 -7.56 2.89
CA ALA A 65 1.64 -8.49 3.00
C ALA A 65 1.69 -9.54 1.87
N MET A 66 1.95 -9.10 0.66
CA MET A 66 2.00 -9.99 -0.50
C MET A 66 3.24 -10.89 -0.46
N GLU A 67 4.37 -10.37 0.03
CA GLU A 67 5.58 -11.16 0.23
C GLU A 67 5.37 -12.24 1.29
N ALA A 68 4.70 -11.90 2.38
CA ALA A 68 4.44 -12.86 3.45
C ALA A 68 3.61 -14.04 2.95
N GLN A 69 2.80 -13.81 1.92
CA GLN A 69 2.00 -14.85 1.30
C GLN A 69 2.74 -15.58 0.17
N GLY A 70 3.96 -15.17 -0.12
CA GLY A 70 4.75 -15.75 -1.21
C GLY A 70 4.27 -15.37 -2.60
N VAL A 71 3.45 -14.34 -2.72
CA VAL A 71 2.84 -13.96 -4.00
C VAL A 71 3.81 -13.17 -4.86
N VAL A 72 4.58 -12.28 -4.25
CA VAL A 72 5.54 -11.43 -4.96
C VAL A 72 6.82 -11.30 -4.16
N ARG A 73 7.84 -10.68 -4.75
CA ARG A 73 9.07 -10.29 -4.07
C ARG A 73 9.27 -8.80 -4.21
N SER A 74 9.83 -8.17 -3.17
CA SER A 74 10.14 -6.74 -3.22
C SER A 74 11.23 -6.46 -4.22
N GLY A 75 11.09 -5.33 -4.91
CA GLY A 75 12.17 -4.80 -5.71
C GLY A 75 13.30 -4.28 -4.84
N VAL A 76 14.50 -4.30 -5.39
CA VAL A 76 15.66 -3.68 -4.77
C VAL A 76 15.52 -2.18 -4.99
N GLY A 77 15.49 -1.46 -3.87
CA GLY A 77 15.23 -0.06 -4.01
C GLY A 77 16.17 0.90 -3.42
#